data_44f37ed487ce6fdc6caa74497ba18ea3
#
_entry.id   44f37ed487ce6fdc6caa74497ba18ea3
#
_cell.length_a   1.000
_cell.length_b   1.000
_cell.length_c   1.000
_cell.angle_alpha   90.00
_cell.angle_beta   90.00
_cell.angle_gamma   90.00
#
_symmetry.space_group_name_H-M   'P 1'
#
loop_
_entity.id
_entity.type
_entity.pdbx_description
1 polymer ?
#
loop_
_entity_poly.entity_id
_entity_poly.type
_entity_poly.pdbx_seq_one_letter_code
_entity_poly.pdbx_strand_id
1 'polypeptide(L)'
;MFKRKIYDRLLQWKEESQGRTALMIEGARRVGKSTVAETFGKNEYDSYILIDFSIASQTVKDLFYDLSDLNFFFLQFQLLYRTDLIERRSLIIFDEVQLFPMARQAIKALVKDGRYDYIETGSLISIRKNVKDILIPSEERKISMYPMDYEEFLWAIGDETTTKLLRNAFSNRKAVGEQMNRKLMRDFRLYMLIGGMPQAVDEYLRTNNFRLVD
;
A
#
# COMPACT_ATOMS: atom_id res chain seq x y z
N MET A 1 6.44 -0.03 10.74
CA MET A 1 6.25 0.62 9.41
C MET A 1 6.42 2.11 9.57
N PHE A 2 7.06 2.80 8.60
CA PHE A 2 7.08 4.27 8.58
C PHE A 2 5.67 4.84 8.35
N LYS A 3 5.40 6.01 8.91
CA LYS A 3 4.19 6.78 8.63
C LYS A 3 4.18 7.23 7.17
N ARG A 4 3.08 6.99 6.46
CA ARG A 4 2.96 7.28 5.04
C ARG A 4 1.63 8.01 4.77
N LYS A 5 1.68 9.04 3.93
CA LYS A 5 0.49 9.84 3.53
C LYS A 5 -0.58 9.00 2.83
N ILE A 6 -0.15 7.93 2.15
CA ILE A 6 -1.09 7.03 1.48
C ILE A 6 -2.05 6.36 2.46
N TYR A 7 -1.67 6.18 3.73
CA TYR A 7 -2.51 5.56 4.74
C TYR A 7 -3.84 6.30 4.94
N ASP A 8 -3.80 7.63 4.95
CA ASP A 8 -5.01 8.46 5.06
C ASP A 8 -5.94 8.25 3.84
N ARG A 9 -5.36 8.02 2.66
CA ARG A 9 -6.14 7.70 1.44
C ARG A 9 -6.79 6.32 1.50
N LEU A 10 -6.16 5.35 2.18
CA LEU A 10 -6.77 4.04 2.43
C LEU A 10 -7.95 4.16 3.38
N LEU A 11 -7.81 4.95 4.45
CA LEU A 11 -8.92 5.25 5.38
C LEU A 11 -10.09 5.90 4.65
N GLN A 12 -9.82 6.92 3.86
CA GLN A 12 -10.84 7.58 3.05
C GLN A 12 -11.54 6.61 2.09
N TRP A 13 -10.76 5.74 1.40
CA TRP A 13 -11.35 4.73 0.53
C TRP A 13 -12.26 3.77 1.29
N LYS A 14 -11.85 3.28 2.47
CA LYS A 14 -12.67 2.38 3.30
C LYS A 14 -14.01 3.01 3.66
N GLU A 15 -13.99 4.27 4.09
CA GLU A 15 -15.20 5.02 4.45
C GLU A 15 -16.11 5.27 3.25
N GLU A 16 -15.57 5.68 2.11
CA GLU A 16 -16.34 6.01 0.91
C GLU A 16 -16.83 4.79 0.15
N SER A 17 -16.01 3.75 0.07
CA SER A 17 -16.31 2.55 -0.72
C SER A 17 -17.38 1.69 -0.10
N GLN A 18 -17.30 1.46 1.20
CA GLN A 18 -18.20 0.55 1.93
C GLN A 18 -18.39 -0.81 1.20
N GLY A 19 -17.29 -1.36 0.64
CA GLY A 19 -17.27 -2.63 -0.08
C GLY A 19 -17.70 -2.58 -1.54
N ARG A 20 -18.05 -1.41 -2.07
CA ARG A 20 -18.51 -1.27 -3.46
C ARG A 20 -17.37 -1.20 -4.49
N THR A 21 -16.15 -1.02 -4.03
CA THR A 21 -14.97 -0.98 -4.92
C THR A 21 -13.77 -1.62 -4.24
N ALA A 22 -12.98 -2.35 -5.00
CA ALA A 22 -11.63 -2.73 -4.60
C ALA A 22 -10.67 -1.55 -4.72
N LEU A 23 -9.54 -1.60 -4.01
CA LEU A 23 -8.49 -0.60 -4.08
C LEU A 23 -7.21 -1.18 -4.68
N MET A 24 -6.76 -0.65 -5.82
CA MET A 24 -5.48 -0.99 -6.42
C MET A 24 -4.41 0.01 -5.99
N ILE A 25 -3.39 -0.47 -5.27
CA ILE A 25 -2.19 0.30 -4.94
C ILE A 25 -1.12 0.02 -5.98
N GLU A 26 -0.90 0.95 -6.89
CA GLU A 26 0.14 0.85 -7.91
C GLU A 26 1.36 1.71 -7.58
N GLY A 27 2.55 1.30 -8.03
CA GLY A 27 3.77 2.07 -7.80
C GLY A 27 5.03 1.28 -8.10
N ALA A 28 6.18 1.92 -7.97
CA ALA A 28 7.47 1.27 -8.19
C ALA A 28 7.68 0.08 -7.23
N ARG A 29 8.61 -0.81 -7.57
CA ARG A 29 9.02 -1.86 -6.65
C ARG A 29 9.66 -1.26 -5.40
N ARG A 30 9.49 -1.93 -4.24
CA ARG A 30 10.10 -1.57 -2.94
C ARG A 30 9.67 -0.24 -2.33
N VAL A 31 8.62 0.42 -2.84
CA VAL A 31 8.07 1.64 -2.20
C VAL A 31 7.23 1.35 -0.95
N GLY A 32 6.97 0.07 -0.62
CA GLY A 32 6.26 -0.35 0.59
C GLY A 32 4.77 -0.64 0.39
N LYS A 33 4.30 -0.96 -0.83
CA LYS A 33 2.87 -1.26 -1.12
C LYS A 33 2.32 -2.39 -0.26
N SER A 34 2.96 -3.56 -0.30
CA SER A 34 2.56 -4.74 0.48
C SER A 34 2.56 -4.46 1.97
N THR A 35 3.59 -3.76 2.46
CA THR A 35 3.71 -3.38 3.88
C THR A 35 2.58 -2.46 4.33
N VAL A 36 2.20 -1.46 3.53
CA VAL A 36 1.12 -0.55 3.90
C VAL A 36 -0.23 -1.26 3.84
N ALA A 37 -0.48 -2.10 2.83
CA ALA A 37 -1.71 -2.88 2.72
C ALA A 37 -1.88 -3.85 3.89
N GLU A 38 -0.83 -4.58 4.24
CA GLU A 38 -0.84 -5.50 5.37
C GLU A 38 -1.02 -4.78 6.71
N THR A 39 -0.33 -3.65 6.93
CA THR A 39 -0.50 -2.85 8.15
C THR A 39 -1.90 -2.29 8.24
N PHE A 40 -2.49 -1.87 7.13
CA PHE A 40 -3.87 -1.41 7.07
C PHE A 40 -4.84 -2.53 7.43
N GLY A 41 -4.64 -3.74 6.91
CA GLY A 41 -5.43 -4.91 7.29
C GLY A 41 -5.35 -5.22 8.78
N LYS A 42 -4.15 -5.15 9.37
CA LYS A 42 -3.92 -5.39 10.81
C LYS A 42 -4.59 -4.36 11.72
N ASN A 43 -4.63 -3.10 11.30
CA ASN A 43 -5.08 -2.02 12.17
C ASN A 43 -6.57 -1.69 12.01
N GLU A 44 -7.11 -1.87 10.81
CA GLU A 44 -8.43 -1.35 10.44
C GLU A 44 -9.50 -2.42 10.25
N TYR A 45 -9.11 -3.70 10.32
CA TYR A 45 -10.02 -4.83 10.17
C TYR A 45 -9.84 -5.84 11.32
N ASP A 46 -10.88 -6.61 11.59
CA ASP A 46 -10.86 -7.66 12.62
C ASP A 46 -10.01 -8.86 12.20
N SER A 47 -10.00 -9.14 10.90
CA SER A 47 -9.14 -10.14 10.30
C SER A 47 -8.75 -9.75 8.87
N TYR A 48 -7.67 -10.32 8.36
CA TYR A 48 -7.26 -10.16 6.98
C TYR A 48 -6.58 -11.41 6.46
N ILE A 49 -6.65 -11.61 5.14
CA ILE A 49 -5.88 -12.60 4.40
C ILE A 49 -4.99 -11.86 3.40
N LEU A 50 -3.68 -12.18 3.40
CA LEU A 50 -2.73 -11.69 2.40
C LEU A 50 -2.32 -12.84 1.51
N ILE A 51 -2.58 -12.70 0.21
CA ILE A 51 -2.22 -13.66 -0.84
C ILE A 51 -1.14 -13.04 -1.71
N ASP A 52 0.11 -13.43 -1.47
CA ASP A 52 1.25 -13.03 -2.31
C ASP A 52 1.36 -13.97 -3.51
N PHE A 53 1.00 -13.48 -4.70
CA PHE A 53 1.04 -14.28 -5.92
C PHE A 53 2.45 -14.59 -6.43
N SER A 54 3.49 -14.01 -5.84
CA SER A 54 4.87 -14.40 -6.14
C SER A 54 5.25 -15.77 -5.57
N ILE A 55 4.59 -16.18 -4.49
CA ILE A 55 4.86 -17.43 -3.76
C ILE A 55 3.61 -18.30 -3.56
N ALA A 56 2.44 -17.83 -4.00
CA ALA A 56 1.17 -18.56 -3.83
C ALA A 56 1.23 -19.96 -4.46
N SER A 57 0.75 -20.95 -3.69
CA SER A 57 0.68 -22.33 -4.17
C SER A 57 -0.29 -22.49 -5.34
N GLN A 58 -0.13 -23.57 -6.12
CA GLN A 58 -1.05 -23.88 -7.20
C GLN A 58 -2.49 -24.09 -6.65
N THR A 59 -2.64 -24.71 -5.50
CA THR A 59 -3.94 -24.90 -4.84
C THR A 59 -4.68 -23.56 -4.62
N VAL A 60 -3.97 -22.52 -4.19
CA VAL A 60 -4.56 -21.16 -4.03
C VAL A 60 -4.96 -20.59 -5.38
N LYS A 61 -4.11 -20.74 -6.41
CA LYS A 61 -4.38 -20.24 -7.77
C LYS A 61 -5.56 -20.96 -8.41
N ASP A 62 -5.71 -22.26 -8.17
CA ASP A 62 -6.78 -23.07 -8.74
C ASP A 62 -8.18 -22.62 -8.27
N LEU A 63 -8.31 -22.05 -7.08
CA LEU A 63 -9.59 -21.53 -6.60
C LEU A 63 -10.15 -20.39 -7.47
N PHE A 64 -9.31 -19.63 -8.15
CA PHE A 64 -9.74 -18.52 -9.00
C PHE A 64 -10.31 -18.95 -10.36
N TYR A 65 -10.17 -20.22 -10.76
CA TYR A 65 -10.72 -20.72 -12.03
C TYR A 65 -12.21 -21.03 -11.95
N ASP A 66 -12.76 -21.25 -10.75
CA ASP A 66 -14.18 -21.47 -10.56
C ASP A 66 -14.73 -20.57 -9.42
N LEU A 67 -15.40 -19.51 -9.82
CA LEU A 67 -16.05 -18.56 -8.93
C LEU A 67 -17.59 -18.73 -8.91
N SER A 68 -18.10 -19.87 -9.41
CA SER A 68 -19.54 -20.16 -9.45
C SER A 68 -20.14 -20.32 -8.05
N ASP A 69 -19.36 -20.84 -7.09
CA ASP A 69 -19.72 -20.93 -5.67
C ASP A 69 -18.74 -20.13 -4.80
N LEU A 70 -19.08 -18.88 -4.53
CA LEU A 70 -18.28 -18.00 -3.68
C LEU A 70 -18.27 -18.44 -2.19
N ASN A 71 -19.28 -19.20 -1.72
CA ASN A 71 -19.25 -19.73 -0.36
C ASN A 71 -18.16 -20.76 -0.22
N PHE A 72 -18.06 -21.68 -1.18
CA PHE A 72 -16.98 -22.65 -1.22
C PHE A 72 -15.62 -21.99 -1.38
N PHE A 73 -15.50 -21.00 -2.27
CA PHE A 73 -14.28 -20.22 -2.49
C PHE A 73 -13.76 -19.60 -1.18
N PHE A 74 -14.59 -18.87 -0.42
CA PHE A 74 -14.17 -18.26 0.83
C PHE A 74 -13.91 -19.28 1.94
N LEU A 75 -14.68 -20.39 1.98
CA LEU A 75 -14.41 -21.47 2.92
C LEU A 75 -13.01 -22.05 2.70
N GLN A 76 -12.60 -22.28 1.45
CA GLN A 76 -11.26 -22.77 1.13
C GLN A 76 -10.16 -21.78 1.54
N PHE A 77 -10.36 -20.47 1.34
CA PHE A 77 -9.41 -19.46 1.82
C PHE A 77 -9.28 -19.47 3.34
N GLN A 78 -10.39 -19.52 4.07
CA GLN A 78 -10.37 -19.60 5.54
C GLN A 78 -9.59 -20.82 6.03
N LEU A 79 -9.79 -21.97 5.40
CA LEU A 79 -9.08 -23.22 5.73
C LEU A 79 -7.59 -23.12 5.42
N LEU A 80 -7.21 -22.64 4.23
CA LEU A 80 -5.82 -22.54 3.79
C LEU A 80 -5.01 -21.53 4.60
N TYR A 81 -5.60 -20.41 4.95
CA TYR A 81 -4.94 -19.33 5.69
C TYR A 81 -5.21 -19.38 7.21
N ARG A 82 -6.05 -20.33 7.67
CA ARG A 82 -6.44 -20.51 9.09
C ARG A 82 -6.93 -19.19 9.70
N THR A 83 -7.76 -18.47 8.95
CA THR A 83 -8.26 -17.14 9.31
C THR A 83 -9.75 -17.10 9.08
N ASP A 84 -10.52 -16.73 10.10
CA ASP A 84 -11.95 -16.50 9.98
C ASP A 84 -12.22 -15.18 9.25
N LEU A 85 -13.07 -15.23 8.23
CA LEU A 85 -13.52 -14.05 7.50
C LEU A 85 -14.88 -13.59 8.03
N ILE A 86 -14.96 -12.37 8.52
CA ILE A 86 -16.15 -11.74 9.07
C ILE A 86 -16.71 -10.76 8.06
N GLU A 87 -17.98 -10.92 7.69
CA GLU A 87 -18.64 -10.04 6.71
C GLU A 87 -18.51 -8.57 7.09
N ARG A 88 -18.10 -7.73 6.14
CA ARG A 88 -17.85 -6.29 6.26
C ARG A 88 -16.76 -5.88 7.28
N ARG A 89 -16.07 -6.85 7.89
CA ARG A 89 -15.05 -6.62 8.92
C ARG A 89 -13.70 -7.29 8.58
N SER A 90 -13.61 -7.95 7.42
CA SER A 90 -12.39 -8.60 6.95
C SER A 90 -11.89 -7.98 5.65
N LEU A 91 -10.56 -7.99 5.48
CA LEU A 91 -9.86 -7.52 4.29
C LEU A 91 -9.17 -8.69 3.60
N ILE A 92 -9.29 -8.78 2.28
CA ILE A 92 -8.51 -9.71 1.45
C ILE A 92 -7.52 -8.89 0.61
N ILE A 93 -6.23 -9.19 0.73
CA ILE A 93 -5.15 -8.48 0.06
C ILE A 93 -4.57 -9.40 -1.01
N PHE A 94 -4.61 -8.97 -2.26
CA PHE A 94 -3.98 -9.61 -3.42
C PHE A 94 -2.67 -8.89 -3.73
N ASP A 95 -1.56 -9.46 -3.27
CA ASP A 95 -0.23 -8.86 -3.46
C ASP A 95 0.43 -9.37 -4.75
N GLU A 96 1.11 -8.46 -5.47
CA GLU A 96 1.79 -8.71 -6.76
C GLU A 96 0.84 -9.31 -7.83
N VAL A 97 -0.39 -8.76 -7.96
CA VAL A 97 -1.46 -9.28 -8.85
C VAL A 97 -1.06 -9.40 -10.31
N GLN A 98 -0.03 -8.68 -10.78
CA GLN A 98 0.47 -8.82 -12.16
C GLN A 98 1.09 -10.20 -12.44
N LEU A 99 1.42 -10.97 -11.40
CA LEU A 99 1.93 -12.34 -11.54
C LEU A 99 0.82 -13.38 -11.69
N PHE A 100 -0.43 -13.00 -11.34
CA PHE A 100 -1.59 -13.86 -11.50
C PHE A 100 -2.83 -13.05 -11.92
N PRO A 101 -2.96 -12.70 -13.20
CA PRO A 101 -4.03 -11.84 -13.73
C PRO A 101 -5.46 -12.33 -13.46
N MET A 102 -5.66 -13.63 -13.27
CA MET A 102 -6.96 -14.22 -12.94
C MET A 102 -7.54 -13.67 -11.63
N ALA A 103 -6.70 -13.41 -10.62
CA ALA A 103 -7.14 -12.81 -9.37
C ALA A 103 -7.75 -11.42 -9.62
N ARG A 104 -7.15 -10.64 -10.52
CA ARG A 104 -7.67 -9.32 -10.87
C ARG A 104 -8.99 -9.38 -11.62
N GLN A 105 -9.18 -10.39 -12.50
CA GLN A 105 -10.48 -10.60 -13.16
C GLN A 105 -11.58 -10.99 -12.16
N ALA A 106 -11.21 -11.74 -11.11
CA ALA A 106 -12.10 -12.16 -10.03
C ALA A 106 -12.68 -10.98 -9.25
N ILE A 107 -11.98 -9.86 -9.16
CA ILE A 107 -12.38 -8.67 -8.39
C ILE A 107 -13.82 -8.25 -8.69
N LYS A 108 -14.24 -8.28 -9.95
CA LYS A 108 -15.59 -7.91 -10.33
C LYS A 108 -16.66 -8.77 -9.64
N ALA A 109 -16.46 -10.09 -9.62
CA ALA A 109 -17.38 -11.02 -8.96
C ALA A 109 -17.31 -10.87 -7.42
N LEU A 110 -16.12 -10.72 -6.88
CA LEU A 110 -15.86 -10.61 -5.45
C LEU A 110 -16.43 -9.30 -4.85
N VAL A 111 -16.25 -8.18 -5.53
CA VAL A 111 -16.82 -6.88 -5.12
C VAL A 111 -18.35 -6.91 -5.24
N LYS A 112 -18.90 -7.53 -6.29
CA LYS A 112 -20.35 -7.67 -6.46
C LYS A 112 -20.99 -8.50 -5.34
N ASP A 113 -20.28 -9.50 -4.81
CA ASP A 113 -20.71 -10.30 -3.66
C ASP A 113 -20.83 -9.44 -2.39
N GLY A 114 -19.91 -8.49 -2.17
CA GLY A 114 -20.03 -7.44 -1.16
C GLY A 114 -19.68 -7.85 0.27
N ARG A 115 -19.33 -9.10 0.54
CA ARG A 115 -19.02 -9.57 1.91
C ARG A 115 -17.74 -9.00 2.50
N TYR A 116 -16.72 -8.78 1.68
CA TYR A 116 -15.39 -8.36 2.15
C TYR A 116 -14.87 -7.16 1.37
N ASP A 117 -13.86 -6.49 1.92
CA ASP A 117 -13.11 -5.46 1.23
C ASP A 117 -11.86 -6.07 0.57
N TYR A 118 -11.41 -5.47 -0.54
CA TYR A 118 -10.30 -5.98 -1.32
C TYR A 118 -9.28 -4.88 -1.59
N ILE A 119 -8.00 -5.18 -1.33
CA ILE A 119 -6.85 -4.37 -1.75
C ILE A 119 -5.99 -5.19 -2.68
N GLU A 120 -5.65 -4.63 -3.83
CA GLU A 120 -4.68 -5.19 -4.76
C GLU A 120 -3.40 -4.37 -4.72
N THR A 121 -2.24 -5.03 -4.84
CA THR A 121 -0.98 -4.33 -5.07
C THR A 121 -0.33 -4.80 -6.35
N GLY A 122 0.40 -3.90 -7.00
CA GLY A 122 1.13 -4.28 -8.20
C GLY A 122 2.14 -3.25 -8.68
N SER A 123 3.13 -3.74 -9.42
CA SER A 123 4.15 -2.88 -10.02
C SER A 123 3.62 -2.25 -11.31
N LEU A 124 3.69 -0.92 -11.40
CA LEU A 124 3.15 -0.10 -12.50
C LEU A 124 3.65 -0.54 -13.89
N ILE A 125 4.93 -0.88 -14.01
CA ILE A 125 5.55 -1.32 -15.27
C ILE A 125 5.03 -2.71 -15.68
N SER A 126 4.91 -3.61 -14.72
CA SER A 126 4.47 -4.99 -14.96
C SER A 126 2.97 -5.05 -15.25
N ILE A 127 2.15 -4.23 -14.59
CA ILE A 127 0.72 -4.10 -14.88
C ILE A 127 0.50 -3.67 -16.32
N ARG A 128 1.20 -2.64 -16.82
CA ARG A 128 1.05 -2.15 -18.20
C ARG A 128 1.48 -3.18 -19.26
N LYS A 129 2.46 -4.03 -18.96
CA LYS A 129 2.94 -5.06 -19.88
C LYS A 129 1.99 -6.27 -19.97
N ASN A 130 1.40 -6.67 -18.84
CA ASN A 130 0.61 -7.90 -18.75
C ASN A 130 -0.90 -7.69 -18.93
N VAL A 131 -1.37 -6.45 -19.09
CA VAL A 131 -2.79 -6.08 -19.12
C VAL A 131 -3.32 -5.85 -20.54
N LYS A 132 -2.55 -6.14 -21.60
CA LYS A 132 -3.05 -5.93 -22.98
C LYS A 132 -4.35 -6.67 -23.29
N ASP A 133 -4.68 -7.76 -22.55
CA ASP A 133 -5.84 -8.61 -22.79
C ASP A 133 -6.75 -8.78 -21.55
N ILE A 134 -6.58 -7.97 -20.50
CA ILE A 134 -7.37 -8.10 -19.26
C ILE A 134 -8.34 -6.93 -19.15
N LEU A 135 -9.62 -7.24 -18.99
CA LEU A 135 -10.65 -6.27 -18.65
C LEU A 135 -10.36 -5.71 -17.25
N ILE A 136 -10.01 -4.41 -17.20
CA ILE A 136 -9.87 -3.71 -15.91
C ILE A 136 -11.25 -3.61 -15.28
N PRO A 137 -11.46 -4.13 -14.05
CA PRO A 137 -12.76 -4.04 -13.40
C PRO A 137 -13.18 -2.56 -13.22
N SER A 138 -14.42 -2.24 -13.55
CA SER A 138 -15.00 -0.91 -13.29
C SER A 138 -15.16 -0.62 -11.80
N GLU A 139 -15.14 -1.68 -11.01
CA GLU A 139 -15.26 -1.69 -9.55
C GLU A 139 -13.93 -1.45 -8.84
N GLU A 140 -12.86 -1.10 -9.57
CA GLU A 140 -11.52 -0.84 -9.03
C GLU A 140 -11.23 0.66 -8.94
N ARG A 141 -10.84 1.14 -7.75
CA ARG A 141 -10.22 2.46 -7.57
C ARG A 141 -8.71 2.32 -7.55
N LYS A 142 -8.00 3.28 -8.16
CA LYS A 142 -6.52 3.27 -8.21
C LYS A 142 -5.93 4.39 -7.39
N ILE A 143 -4.89 4.04 -6.65
CA ILE A 143 -4.02 5.01 -5.99
C ILE A 143 -2.57 4.70 -6.30
N SER A 144 -1.80 5.75 -6.60
CA SER A 144 -0.36 5.60 -6.83
C SER A 144 0.40 5.82 -5.53
N MET A 145 1.34 4.90 -5.27
CA MET A 145 2.29 5.00 -4.16
C MET A 145 3.69 5.31 -4.71
N TYR A 146 4.28 6.35 -4.18
CA TYR A 146 5.62 6.81 -4.55
C TYR A 146 6.63 6.51 -3.45
N PRO A 147 7.95 6.62 -3.70
CA PRO A 147 8.93 6.71 -2.63
C PRO A 147 8.53 7.80 -1.62
N MET A 148 9.07 7.73 -0.42
CA MET A 148 8.81 8.73 0.63
C MET A 148 9.19 10.12 0.12
N ASP A 149 8.30 11.08 0.29
CA ASP A 149 8.63 12.48 0.06
C ASP A 149 9.42 13.07 1.26
N TYR A 150 9.85 14.31 1.13
CA TYR A 150 10.64 14.95 2.18
C TYR A 150 9.90 15.03 3.54
N GLU A 151 8.60 15.23 3.53
CA GLU A 151 7.81 15.24 4.77
C GLU A 151 7.73 13.86 5.41
N GLU A 152 7.48 12.81 4.64
CA GLU A 152 7.48 11.43 5.13
C GLU A 152 8.87 11.00 5.63
N PHE A 153 9.94 11.48 4.96
CA PHE A 153 11.31 11.30 5.42
C PHE A 153 11.56 12.00 6.77
N LEU A 154 11.09 13.24 6.95
CA LEU A 154 11.20 13.93 8.23
C LEU A 154 10.44 13.17 9.35
N TRP A 155 9.26 12.64 9.05
CA TRP A 155 8.55 11.78 10.02
C TRP A 155 9.35 10.53 10.38
N ALA A 156 10.02 9.91 9.41
CA ALA A 156 10.85 8.72 9.64
C ALA A 156 12.03 9.02 10.57
N ILE A 157 12.63 10.21 10.49
CA ILE A 157 13.71 10.65 11.40
C ILE A 157 13.21 11.28 12.70
N GLY A 158 11.88 11.19 12.98
CA GLY A 158 11.28 11.66 14.23
C GLY A 158 10.85 13.13 14.26
N ASP A 159 10.83 13.81 13.10
CA ASP A 159 10.43 15.22 13.00
C ASP A 159 9.05 15.36 12.33
N GLU A 160 7.98 15.40 13.13
CA GLU A 160 6.60 15.62 12.64
C GLU A 160 6.16 17.09 12.69
N THR A 161 7.01 17.98 13.16
CA THR A 161 6.62 19.38 13.42
C THR A 161 7.14 20.36 12.38
N THR A 162 8.33 20.13 11.85
CA THR A 162 9.03 21.06 10.95
C THR A 162 8.19 21.41 9.71
N THR A 163 7.56 20.43 9.06
CA THR A 163 6.75 20.69 7.85
C THR A 163 5.49 21.51 8.16
N LYS A 164 4.87 21.32 9.32
CA LYS A 164 3.72 22.12 9.76
C LYS A 164 4.12 23.59 9.97
N LEU A 165 5.27 23.82 10.61
CA LEU A 165 5.83 25.16 10.82
C LEU A 165 6.20 25.83 9.50
N LEU A 166 6.79 25.07 8.56
CA LEU A 166 7.10 25.56 7.20
C LEU A 166 5.85 26.00 6.44
N ARG A 167 4.81 25.16 6.43
CA ARG A 167 3.54 25.53 5.79
C ARG A 167 2.93 26.78 6.37
N ASN A 168 2.95 26.90 7.71
CA ASN A 168 2.45 28.10 8.39
C ASN A 168 3.29 29.34 8.05
N ALA A 169 4.62 29.25 8.06
CA ALA A 169 5.51 30.35 7.68
C ALA A 169 5.27 30.77 6.23
N PHE A 170 5.13 29.80 5.31
CA PHE A 170 4.85 30.04 3.89
C PHE A 170 3.49 30.73 3.69
N SER A 171 2.42 30.22 4.33
CA SER A 171 1.07 30.80 4.23
C SER A 171 1.01 32.22 4.75
N ASN A 172 1.77 32.51 5.82
CA ASN A 172 1.84 33.84 6.43
C ASN A 172 2.93 34.75 5.80
N ARG A 173 3.64 34.27 4.76
CA ARG A 173 4.75 34.98 4.12
C ARG A 173 5.82 35.44 5.12
N LYS A 174 6.11 34.63 6.13
CA LYS A 174 7.12 34.93 7.17
C LYS A 174 8.38 34.10 6.92
N ALA A 175 9.54 34.74 7.06
CA ALA A 175 10.82 34.04 7.02
C ALA A 175 10.95 33.10 8.23
N VAL A 176 11.51 31.92 8.01
CA VAL A 176 11.72 30.91 9.07
C VAL A 176 12.92 31.19 9.98
N GLY A 177 13.70 32.24 9.66
CA GLY A 177 14.92 32.57 10.39
C GLY A 177 16.13 31.70 10.01
N GLU A 178 17.31 32.21 10.29
CA GLU A 178 18.57 31.59 9.82
C GLU A 178 18.82 30.22 10.43
N GLN A 179 18.60 30.08 11.72
CA GLN A 179 18.82 28.82 12.44
C GLN A 179 17.94 27.68 11.93
N MET A 180 16.64 27.96 11.71
CA MET A 180 15.72 27.00 11.14
C MET A 180 16.09 26.67 9.69
N ASN A 181 16.47 27.66 8.90
CA ASN A 181 16.90 27.44 7.52
C ASN A 181 18.14 26.53 7.45
N ARG A 182 19.13 26.70 8.33
CA ARG A 182 20.30 25.82 8.40
C ARG A 182 19.90 24.37 8.72
N LYS A 183 18.99 24.16 9.68
CA LYS A 183 18.45 22.83 10.00
C LYS A 183 17.77 22.20 8.78
N LEU A 184 16.86 22.93 8.15
CA LEU A 184 16.13 22.48 6.98
C LEU A 184 17.05 22.07 5.83
N MET A 185 18.06 22.90 5.53
CA MET A 185 19.01 22.62 4.46
C MET A 185 19.89 21.41 4.76
N ARG A 186 20.25 21.19 6.02
CA ARG A 186 20.96 19.98 6.44
C ARG A 186 20.10 18.73 6.23
N ASP A 187 18.86 18.75 6.72
CA ASP A 187 17.96 17.61 6.68
C ASP A 187 17.50 17.32 5.21
N PHE A 188 17.36 18.35 4.40
CA PHE A 188 17.07 18.21 2.97
C PHE A 188 18.25 17.61 2.19
N ARG A 189 19.50 18.02 2.50
CA ARG A 189 20.67 17.37 1.91
C ARG A 189 20.78 15.91 2.31
N LEU A 190 20.45 15.58 3.56
CA LEU A 190 20.39 14.20 4.03
C LEU A 190 19.36 13.39 3.21
N TYR A 191 18.16 13.93 3.01
CA TYR A 191 17.13 13.31 2.17
C TYR A 191 17.60 13.12 0.72
N MET A 192 18.30 14.09 0.13
CA MET A 192 18.84 13.94 -1.22
C MET A 192 19.91 12.84 -1.34
N LEU A 193 20.67 12.59 -0.28
CA LEU A 193 21.69 11.54 -0.27
C LEU A 193 21.09 10.14 -0.07
N ILE A 194 20.12 9.99 0.84
CA ILE A 194 19.50 8.70 1.16
C ILE A 194 18.39 8.34 0.17
N GLY A 195 17.67 9.35 -0.31
CA GLY A 195 16.47 9.17 -1.13
C GLY A 195 15.23 8.82 -0.31
N GLY A 196 14.15 8.49 -1.03
CA GLY A 196 12.85 8.19 -0.43
C GLY A 196 12.49 6.70 -0.42
N MET A 197 13.41 5.79 -0.72
CA MET A 197 13.12 4.36 -0.66
C MET A 197 13.06 3.91 0.81
N PRO A 198 11.96 3.30 1.28
CA PRO A 198 11.82 2.95 2.71
C PRO A 198 12.95 2.06 3.25
N GLN A 199 13.45 1.13 2.44
CA GLN A 199 14.58 0.27 2.84
C GLN A 199 15.87 1.06 3.04
N ALA A 200 16.16 2.03 2.16
CA ALA A 200 17.33 2.90 2.29
C ALA A 200 17.23 3.79 3.54
N VAL A 201 16.07 4.33 3.81
CA VAL A 201 15.80 5.14 5.00
C VAL A 201 15.97 4.30 6.28
N ASP A 202 15.40 3.09 6.31
CA ASP A 202 15.50 2.17 7.45
C ASP A 202 16.94 1.78 7.73
N GLU A 203 17.70 1.41 6.69
CA GLU A 203 19.11 1.04 6.82
C GLU A 203 19.95 2.20 7.34
N TYR A 204 19.72 3.42 6.84
CA TYR A 204 20.40 4.60 7.34
C TYR A 204 20.07 4.87 8.81
N LEU A 205 18.80 4.81 9.21
CA LEU A 205 18.38 5.06 10.59
C LEU A 205 18.98 4.04 11.57
N ARG A 206 19.12 2.79 11.13
CA ARG A 206 19.69 1.70 11.95
C ARG A 206 21.19 1.79 12.08
N THR A 207 21.92 2.18 11.02
CA THR A 207 23.36 2.09 10.96
C THR A 207 24.09 3.43 11.01
N ASN A 208 23.39 4.52 10.69
CA ASN A 208 23.95 5.86 10.47
C ASN A 208 25.14 5.84 9.47
N ASN A 209 25.12 4.93 8.50
CA ASN A 209 26.20 4.70 7.57
C ASN A 209 25.72 4.72 6.12
N PHE A 210 26.14 5.71 5.34
CA PHE A 210 25.79 5.87 3.93
C PHE A 210 26.30 4.73 3.03
N ARG A 211 27.37 4.04 3.42
CA ARG A 211 27.92 2.94 2.61
C ARG A 211 27.04 1.69 2.59
N LEU A 212 26.08 1.60 3.50
CA LEU A 212 25.15 0.48 3.62
C LEU A 212 23.77 0.78 3.02
N VAL A 213 23.59 1.97 2.45
CA VAL A 213 22.28 2.46 1.92
C VAL A 213 22.07 2.05 0.45
N ASP A 214 22.99 1.33 -0.18
CA ASP A 214 22.89 0.88 -1.58
C ASP A 214 21.79 -0.16 -1.85
#